data_dd58b010a635b023e6c597668f04096c
#
_entry.id   dd58b010a635b023e6c597668f04096c
#
_cell.length_a   1.000
_cell.length_b   1.000
_cell.length_c   1.000
_cell.angle_alpha   90.00
_cell.angle_beta   90.00
_cell.angle_gamma   90.00
#
_symmetry.space_group_name_H-M   'P 1'
#
loop_
_entity.id
_entity.type
_entity.pdbx_description
1 polymer ?
#
loop_
_entity_poly.entity_id
_entity_poly.type
_entity_poly.pdbx_seq_one_letter_code
_entity_poly.pdbx_strand_id
1 'polypeptide(L)'
;MSIHSVECNVGTNPITIETGKMARLADGAVVVRSGDTVVLVTVVSATKVKEGQTFFPLSVEYKEKAAAAGMFPGGYFKREGRPTEKEILTCRMTDRPLRPMFPKGYFYDTQVITLLLSADGENEPDILSINGASAACVVSDLPFAEPVGAVRVGRIDGQFVINPTNSQREHSPVSYTHLRAHETKANL
;
A
#
# COMPACT_ATOMS: atom_id res chain seq x y z
N MET A 1 -17.51 10.30 -12.50
CA MET A 1 -16.07 10.38 -12.22
C MET A 1 -15.33 9.82 -13.43
N SER A 2 -14.35 10.55 -13.91
CA SER A 2 -13.45 10.10 -14.96
C SER A 2 -12.43 9.11 -14.39
N ILE A 3 -11.99 8.15 -15.20
CA ILE A 3 -10.89 7.25 -14.85
C ILE A 3 -9.59 7.97 -15.22
N HIS A 4 -8.67 8.04 -14.28
CA HIS A 4 -7.33 8.59 -14.50
C HIS A 4 -6.30 7.51 -14.20
N SER A 5 -5.28 7.43 -15.04
CA SER A 5 -4.20 6.45 -14.90
C SER A 5 -2.85 7.14 -15.12
N VAL A 6 -1.89 6.80 -14.30
CA VAL A 6 -0.50 7.26 -14.39
C VAL A 6 0.41 6.04 -14.31
N GLU A 7 1.43 6.02 -15.16
CA GLU A 7 2.44 4.96 -15.18
C GLU A 7 3.82 5.53 -14.85
N CYS A 8 4.58 4.81 -14.04
CA CYS A 8 5.93 5.16 -13.64
C CYS A 8 6.85 3.95 -13.80
N ASN A 9 7.96 4.14 -14.49
CA ASN A 9 8.98 3.11 -14.68
C ASN A 9 9.93 3.13 -13.46
N VAL A 10 9.69 2.24 -12.51
CA VAL A 10 10.49 2.08 -11.28
C VAL A 10 10.89 0.63 -11.10
N GLY A 11 12.16 0.32 -11.39
CA GLY A 11 12.68 -1.04 -11.27
C GLY A 11 12.41 -1.89 -12.50
N THR A 12 12.19 -3.19 -12.29
CA THR A 12 12.07 -4.19 -13.37
C THR A 12 10.76 -4.06 -14.14
N ASN A 13 9.66 -3.78 -13.42
CA ASN A 13 8.33 -3.66 -14.00
C ASN A 13 7.75 -2.27 -13.73
N PRO A 14 7.02 -1.67 -14.69
CA PRO A 14 6.34 -0.41 -14.47
C PRO A 14 5.27 -0.55 -13.39
N ILE A 15 5.06 0.53 -12.63
CA ILE A 15 3.98 0.66 -11.67
C ILE A 15 2.92 1.58 -12.28
N THR A 16 1.69 1.06 -12.40
CA THR A 16 0.53 1.83 -12.87
C THR A 16 -0.38 2.10 -11.69
N ILE A 17 -0.83 3.35 -11.55
CA ILE A 17 -1.80 3.77 -10.53
C ILE A 17 -3.03 4.31 -11.24
N GLU A 18 -4.20 3.71 -10.98
CA GLU A 18 -5.48 4.09 -11.56
C GLU A 18 -6.44 4.55 -10.46
N THR A 19 -7.22 5.61 -10.71
CA THR A 19 -8.31 6.06 -9.82
C THR A 19 -9.63 6.21 -10.57
N GLY A 20 -10.75 6.21 -9.82
CA GLY A 20 -12.11 6.39 -10.36
C GLY A 20 -12.75 5.12 -10.93
N LYS A 21 -12.06 3.99 -10.94
CA LYS A 21 -12.53 2.71 -11.50
C LYS A 21 -13.34 1.88 -10.49
N MET A 22 -12.82 1.73 -9.28
CA MET A 22 -13.40 0.90 -8.21
C MET A 22 -13.63 1.72 -6.95
N ALA A 23 -14.44 1.18 -6.03
CA ALA A 23 -14.69 1.69 -4.69
C ALA A 23 -15.09 3.18 -4.65
N ARG A 24 -15.99 3.60 -5.52
CA ARG A 24 -16.42 5.02 -5.71
C ARG A 24 -17.07 5.67 -4.50
N LEU A 25 -17.41 4.91 -3.46
CA LEU A 25 -17.99 5.42 -2.21
C LEU A 25 -16.94 5.69 -1.14
N ALA A 26 -15.68 5.32 -1.36
CA ALA A 26 -14.57 5.67 -0.50
C ALA A 26 -14.14 7.13 -0.75
N ASP A 27 -13.58 7.79 0.25
CA ASP A 27 -13.05 9.16 0.12
C ASP A 27 -11.90 9.21 -0.88
N GLY A 28 -11.06 8.15 -0.89
CA GLY A 28 -10.04 7.93 -1.91
C GLY A 28 -9.92 6.45 -2.25
N ALA A 29 -9.75 6.14 -3.54
CA ALA A 29 -9.60 4.78 -4.01
C ALA A 29 -8.65 4.73 -5.20
N VAL A 30 -7.68 3.83 -5.15
CA VAL A 30 -6.74 3.58 -6.24
C VAL A 30 -6.53 2.10 -6.47
N VAL A 31 -6.26 1.76 -7.71
CA VAL A 31 -5.79 0.42 -8.11
C VAL A 31 -4.33 0.56 -8.53
N VAL A 32 -3.46 -0.19 -7.91
CA VAL A 32 -2.03 -0.20 -8.22
C VAL A 32 -1.67 -1.53 -8.87
N ARG A 33 -0.94 -1.46 -9.96
CA ARG A 33 -0.53 -2.63 -10.72
C ARG A 33 0.97 -2.62 -10.99
N SER A 34 1.60 -3.79 -10.89
CA SER A 34 2.93 -4.07 -11.43
C SER A 34 2.95 -5.50 -11.95
N GLY A 35 3.21 -5.66 -13.26
CA GLY A 35 3.01 -6.95 -13.92
C GLY A 35 1.54 -7.39 -13.81
N ASP A 36 1.30 -8.64 -13.39
CA ASP A 36 -0.05 -9.17 -13.13
C ASP A 36 -0.45 -9.12 -11.64
N THR A 37 0.40 -8.56 -10.78
CA THR A 37 0.03 -8.24 -9.39
C THR A 37 -0.78 -6.95 -9.35
N VAL A 38 -1.99 -7.03 -8.78
CA VAL A 38 -2.95 -5.93 -8.71
C VAL A 38 -3.46 -5.77 -7.28
N VAL A 39 -3.39 -4.55 -6.77
CA VAL A 39 -3.79 -4.19 -5.41
C VAL A 39 -4.81 -3.06 -5.47
N LEU A 40 -5.95 -3.23 -4.80
CA LEU A 40 -6.93 -2.18 -4.56
C LEU A 40 -6.67 -1.55 -3.19
N VAL A 41 -6.53 -0.25 -3.14
CA VAL A 41 -6.39 0.49 -1.89
C VAL A 41 -7.50 1.53 -1.78
N THR A 42 -8.15 1.57 -0.62
CA THR A 42 -9.20 2.53 -0.30
C THR A 42 -8.89 3.23 1.01
N VAL A 43 -9.25 4.49 1.09
CA VAL A 43 -9.20 5.27 2.32
C VAL A 43 -10.56 5.89 2.59
N VAL A 44 -10.97 5.82 3.86
CA VAL A 44 -12.21 6.43 4.37
C VAL A 44 -11.93 7.07 5.71
N SER A 45 -12.45 8.27 5.92
CA SER A 45 -12.38 8.97 7.19
C SER A 45 -13.77 9.30 7.73
N ALA A 46 -13.94 9.18 9.04
CA ALA A 46 -15.18 9.59 9.68
C ALA A 46 -15.42 11.10 9.55
N THR A 47 -16.66 11.51 9.41
CA THR A 47 -17.05 12.93 9.32
C THR A 47 -17.12 13.63 10.68
N LYS A 48 -17.05 12.87 11.78
CA LYS A 48 -17.13 13.40 13.16
C LYS A 48 -16.07 12.78 14.03
N VAL A 49 -15.48 13.57 14.91
CA VAL A 49 -14.56 13.10 15.94
C VAL A 49 -15.37 12.55 17.11
N LYS A 50 -14.94 11.43 17.68
CA LYS A 50 -15.53 10.87 18.91
C LYS A 50 -15.20 11.77 20.11
N GLU A 51 -16.16 11.98 21.01
CA GLU A 51 -15.94 12.73 22.27
C GLU A 51 -14.82 12.09 23.09
N GLY A 52 -13.91 12.92 23.60
CA GLY A 52 -12.77 12.45 24.38
C GLY A 52 -11.60 11.87 23.58
N GLN A 53 -11.63 11.96 22.25
CA GLN A 53 -10.53 11.48 21.39
C GLN A 53 -9.30 12.38 21.55
N THR A 54 -8.18 11.81 21.99
CA THR A 54 -6.92 12.52 22.25
C THR A 54 -5.77 12.13 21.31
N PHE A 55 -5.99 11.12 20.46
CA PHE A 55 -5.00 10.61 19.53
C PHE A 55 -5.62 10.38 18.15
N PHE A 56 -4.79 10.28 17.12
CA PHE A 56 -5.22 9.97 15.75
C PHE A 56 -5.48 8.47 15.58
N PRO A 57 -6.75 8.04 15.40
CA PRO A 57 -7.11 6.63 15.21
C PRO A 57 -6.98 6.27 13.72
N LEU A 58 -5.76 5.92 13.29
CA LEU A 58 -5.50 5.37 11.96
C LEU A 58 -5.50 3.85 12.04
N SER A 59 -6.38 3.21 11.28
CA SER A 59 -6.43 1.77 11.09
C SER A 59 -5.95 1.42 9.69
N VAL A 60 -4.95 0.57 9.58
CA VAL A 60 -4.45 0.06 8.30
C VAL A 60 -4.69 -1.44 8.25
N GLU A 61 -5.40 -1.90 7.24
CA GLU A 61 -5.63 -3.31 6.97
C GLU A 61 -5.05 -3.69 5.60
N TYR A 62 -4.30 -4.79 5.58
CA TYR A 62 -3.80 -5.41 4.38
C TYR A 62 -4.24 -6.88 4.35
N LYS A 63 -4.83 -7.32 3.24
CA LYS A 63 -5.37 -8.68 3.09
C LYS A 63 -4.94 -9.31 1.78
N GLU A 64 -4.31 -10.50 1.89
CA GLU A 64 -4.02 -11.39 0.79
C GLU A 64 -5.02 -12.55 0.81
N LYS A 65 -6.02 -12.51 -0.06
CA LYS A 65 -7.00 -13.59 -0.16
C LYS A 65 -6.47 -14.70 -1.07
N ALA A 66 -6.74 -15.96 -0.72
CA ALA A 66 -6.39 -17.11 -1.54
C ALA A 66 -6.90 -16.99 -2.99
N ALA A 67 -8.05 -16.35 -3.18
CA ALA A 67 -8.63 -16.07 -4.50
C ALA A 67 -7.74 -15.22 -5.40
N ALA A 68 -6.88 -14.34 -4.85
CA ALA A 68 -5.94 -13.52 -5.64
C ALA A 68 -4.88 -14.37 -6.37
N ALA A 69 -4.57 -15.55 -5.81
CA ALA A 69 -3.68 -16.54 -6.44
C ALA A 69 -4.46 -17.66 -7.18
N GLY A 70 -5.77 -17.47 -7.41
CA GLY A 70 -6.62 -18.49 -8.05
C GLY A 70 -6.87 -19.72 -7.19
N MET A 71 -6.65 -19.65 -5.89
CA MET A 71 -6.79 -20.76 -4.95
C MET A 71 -7.99 -20.62 -4.04
N PHE A 72 -8.46 -21.73 -3.48
CA PHE A 72 -9.42 -21.74 -2.38
C PHE A 72 -8.70 -21.70 -1.03
N PRO A 73 -9.29 -21.04 -0.01
CA PRO A 73 -8.73 -21.09 1.33
C PRO A 73 -8.52 -22.54 1.80
N GLY A 74 -7.35 -22.81 2.39
CA GLY A 74 -7.01 -24.10 2.96
C GLY A 74 -7.81 -24.42 4.23
N GLY A 75 -7.61 -25.63 4.77
CA GLY A 75 -8.21 -26.07 6.01
C GLY A 75 -9.63 -26.62 5.87
N TYR A 76 -10.15 -27.17 6.98
CA TYR A 76 -11.45 -27.85 7.04
C TYR A 76 -12.61 -26.94 6.68
N PHE A 77 -12.62 -25.72 7.18
CA PHE A 77 -13.74 -24.78 7.01
C PHE A 77 -13.77 -24.07 5.66
N LYS A 78 -12.75 -24.21 4.82
CA LYS A 78 -12.64 -23.51 3.51
C LYS A 78 -12.88 -22.00 3.61
N ARG A 79 -12.39 -21.37 4.68
CA ARG A 79 -12.51 -19.94 4.97
C ARG A 79 -11.13 -19.33 5.17
N GLU A 80 -11.02 -18.02 4.90
CA GLU A 80 -9.84 -17.23 5.26
C GLU A 80 -9.65 -17.28 6.79
N GLY A 81 -8.41 -17.51 7.20
CA GLY A 81 -8.03 -17.58 8.59
C GLY A 81 -7.78 -16.22 9.24
N ARG A 82 -7.03 -16.24 10.34
CA ARG A 82 -6.49 -15.02 10.95
C ARG A 82 -5.44 -14.42 10.02
N PRO A 83 -5.19 -13.09 10.11
CA PRO A 83 -4.10 -12.45 9.38
C PRO A 83 -2.76 -13.15 9.60
N THR A 84 -2.01 -13.34 8.54
CA THR A 84 -0.66 -13.90 8.58
C THR A 84 0.33 -12.89 9.16
N GLU A 85 1.51 -13.35 9.59
CA GLU A 85 2.58 -12.45 10.05
C GLU A 85 2.99 -11.46 8.95
N LYS A 86 3.03 -11.90 7.68
CA LYS A 86 3.31 -11.04 6.53
C LYS A 86 2.27 -9.92 6.41
N GLU A 87 0.98 -10.25 6.50
CA GLU A 87 -0.10 -9.25 6.45
C GLU A 87 0.01 -8.25 7.60
N ILE A 88 0.28 -8.70 8.82
CA ILE A 88 0.45 -7.82 9.99
C ILE A 88 1.66 -6.90 9.82
N LEU A 89 2.79 -7.42 9.33
CA LEU A 89 3.99 -6.62 9.09
C LEU A 89 3.76 -5.59 7.98
N THR A 90 3.07 -5.96 6.90
CA THR A 90 2.71 -5.03 5.82
C THR A 90 1.78 -3.92 6.30
N CYS A 91 0.77 -4.23 7.15
CA CYS A 91 -0.05 -3.21 7.80
C CYS A 91 0.81 -2.21 8.58
N ARG A 92 1.75 -2.69 9.38
CA ARG A 92 2.65 -1.84 10.18
C ARG A 92 3.62 -1.02 9.34
N MET A 93 4.15 -1.61 8.26
CA MET A 93 5.02 -0.90 7.31
C MET A 93 4.26 0.20 6.57
N THR A 94 2.98 0.01 6.31
CA THR A 94 2.12 1.02 5.67
C THR A 94 1.70 2.11 6.68
N ASP A 95 1.29 1.76 7.90
CA ASP A 95 0.86 2.72 8.93
C ASP A 95 1.98 3.70 9.32
N ARG A 96 3.19 3.18 9.51
CA ARG A 96 4.31 3.94 10.07
C ARG A 96 4.71 5.17 9.25
N PRO A 97 4.85 5.14 7.92
CA PRO A 97 5.17 6.32 7.13
C PRO A 97 3.96 7.22 6.87
N LEU A 98 2.73 6.69 6.86
CA LEU A 98 1.53 7.50 6.59
C LEU A 98 1.11 8.36 7.77
N ARG A 99 1.20 7.82 8.99
CA ARG A 99 0.73 8.48 10.21
C ARG A 99 1.33 9.86 10.45
N PRO A 100 2.65 10.10 10.29
CA PRO A 100 3.23 11.43 10.48
C PRO A 100 2.85 12.45 9.38
N MET A 101 2.31 12.01 8.24
CA MET A 101 1.89 12.88 7.15
C MET A 101 0.56 13.58 7.42
N PHE A 102 -0.20 13.13 8.42
CA PHE A 102 -1.40 13.82 8.86
C PHE A 102 -1.06 14.95 9.84
N PRO A 103 -1.77 16.09 9.79
CA PRO A 103 -1.48 17.23 10.65
C PRO A 103 -1.74 16.91 12.13
N LYS A 104 -0.98 17.55 13.02
CA LYS A 104 -1.22 17.49 14.46
C LYS A 104 -2.63 18.01 14.78
N GLY A 105 -3.37 17.25 15.60
CA GLY A 105 -4.76 17.59 15.96
C GLY A 105 -5.81 17.00 15.01
N TYR A 106 -5.41 16.20 14.03
CA TYR A 106 -6.35 15.42 13.22
C TYR A 106 -6.76 14.16 14.00
N PHE A 107 -8.00 14.11 14.47
CA PHE A 107 -8.50 13.03 15.34
C PHE A 107 -9.69 12.26 14.74
N TYR A 108 -9.91 12.40 13.46
CA TYR A 108 -10.94 11.66 12.75
C TYR A 108 -10.53 10.18 12.56
N ASP A 109 -11.47 9.28 12.83
CA ASP A 109 -11.25 7.83 12.64
C ASP A 109 -11.04 7.54 11.15
N THR A 110 -9.83 7.18 10.79
CA THR A 110 -9.40 6.99 9.40
C THR A 110 -9.00 5.55 9.17
N GLN A 111 -9.55 4.94 8.14
CA GLN A 111 -9.29 3.55 7.77
C GLN A 111 -8.71 3.47 6.37
N VAL A 112 -7.57 2.79 6.24
CA VAL A 112 -6.94 2.42 4.97
C VAL A 112 -7.06 0.91 4.81
N ILE A 113 -7.73 0.48 3.75
CA ILE A 113 -7.88 -0.95 3.45
C ILE A 113 -7.19 -1.26 2.13
N THR A 114 -6.30 -2.23 2.16
CA THR A 114 -5.60 -2.76 1.00
C THR A 114 -6.02 -4.20 0.76
N LEU A 115 -6.46 -4.48 -0.45
CA LEU A 115 -6.87 -5.80 -0.90
C LEU A 115 -6.03 -6.24 -2.09
N LEU A 116 -5.36 -7.37 -1.96
CA LEU A 116 -4.72 -8.02 -3.09
C LEU A 116 -5.80 -8.66 -3.98
N LEU A 117 -5.91 -8.20 -5.24
CA LEU A 117 -6.91 -8.67 -6.21
C LEU A 117 -6.33 -9.77 -7.12
N SER A 118 -5.05 -9.66 -7.47
CA SER A 118 -4.34 -10.63 -8.30
C SER A 118 -2.88 -10.68 -7.88
N ALA A 119 -2.27 -11.86 -7.91
CA ALA A 119 -0.86 -12.08 -7.61
C ALA A 119 -0.24 -12.95 -8.70
N ASP A 120 0.88 -12.49 -9.26
CA ASP A 120 1.67 -13.22 -10.25
C ASP A 120 2.78 -14.10 -9.64
N GLY A 121 3.01 -13.96 -8.33
CA GLY A 121 4.08 -14.65 -7.61
C GLY A 121 5.47 -14.04 -7.80
N GLU A 122 5.63 -13.06 -8.70
CA GLU A 122 6.91 -12.39 -9.00
C GLU A 122 7.00 -10.99 -8.39
N ASN A 123 5.93 -10.21 -8.45
CA ASN A 123 5.90 -8.84 -7.95
C ASN A 123 5.30 -8.81 -6.54
N GLU A 124 6.05 -8.28 -5.58
CA GLU A 124 5.62 -8.20 -4.19
C GLU A 124 4.53 -7.15 -3.99
N PRO A 125 3.37 -7.53 -3.46
CA PRO A 125 2.23 -6.62 -3.30
C PRO A 125 2.38 -5.64 -2.13
N ASP A 126 3.29 -5.87 -1.18
CA ASP A 126 3.50 -5.02 -0.02
C ASP A 126 3.98 -3.60 -0.40
N ILE A 127 4.92 -3.49 -1.34
CA ILE A 127 5.39 -2.19 -1.87
C ILE A 127 4.26 -1.48 -2.63
N LEU A 128 3.47 -2.22 -3.41
CA LEU A 128 2.31 -1.66 -4.11
C LEU A 128 1.25 -1.17 -3.13
N SER A 129 1.07 -1.87 -2.00
CA SER A 129 0.18 -1.49 -0.90
C SER A 129 0.56 -0.12 -0.33
N ILE A 130 1.84 0.10 -0.02
CA ILE A 130 2.32 1.36 0.59
C ILE A 130 2.16 2.52 -0.40
N ASN A 131 2.60 2.34 -1.64
CA ASN A 131 2.47 3.36 -2.69
C ASN A 131 0.98 3.65 -2.98
N GLY A 132 0.15 2.62 -3.01
CA GLY A 132 -1.29 2.75 -3.19
C GLY A 132 -1.97 3.46 -2.03
N ALA A 133 -1.58 3.17 -0.79
CA ALA A 133 -2.13 3.84 0.39
C ALA A 133 -1.79 5.34 0.40
N SER A 134 -0.55 5.68 0.04
CA SER A 134 -0.14 7.07 -0.14
C SER A 134 -0.95 7.75 -1.26
N ALA A 135 -1.05 7.12 -2.43
CA ALA A 135 -1.81 7.66 -3.55
C ALA A 135 -3.31 7.83 -3.23
N ALA A 136 -3.93 6.86 -2.51
CA ALA A 136 -5.32 6.95 -2.07
C ALA A 136 -5.55 8.14 -1.13
N CYS A 137 -4.62 8.38 -0.19
CA CYS A 137 -4.68 9.56 0.69
C CYS A 137 -4.55 10.87 -0.09
N VAL A 138 -3.64 10.94 -1.08
CA VAL A 138 -3.43 12.16 -1.90
C VAL A 138 -4.63 12.46 -2.80
N VAL A 139 -5.30 11.43 -3.33
CA VAL A 139 -6.48 11.60 -4.21
C VAL A 139 -7.74 11.94 -3.40
N SER A 140 -7.76 11.64 -2.10
CA SER A 140 -8.87 11.95 -1.21
C SER A 140 -8.87 13.41 -0.76
N ASP A 141 -9.98 13.86 -0.14
CA ASP A 141 -10.10 15.18 0.49
C ASP A 141 -9.45 15.25 1.88
N LEU A 142 -8.66 14.23 2.26
CA LEU A 142 -7.99 14.20 3.56
C LEU A 142 -6.80 15.18 3.60
N PRO A 143 -6.52 15.78 4.77
CA PRO A 143 -5.39 16.69 4.92
C PRO A 143 -4.08 15.92 5.01
N PHE A 144 -3.69 15.25 3.93
CA PHE A 144 -2.47 14.50 3.79
C PHE A 144 -1.38 15.41 3.21
N ALA A 145 -0.32 15.64 3.98
CA ALA A 145 0.65 16.70 3.68
C ALA A 145 1.43 16.44 2.38
N GLU A 146 2.00 15.23 2.25
CA GLU A 146 2.89 14.91 1.13
C GLU A 146 2.84 13.41 0.79
N PRO A 147 3.01 13.04 -0.49
CA PRO A 147 3.03 11.65 -0.89
C PRO A 147 4.26 10.91 -0.32
N VAL A 148 4.04 9.66 0.06
CA VAL A 148 5.09 8.73 0.50
C VAL A 148 5.36 7.74 -0.61
N GLY A 149 6.63 7.55 -0.96
CA GLY A 149 7.08 6.52 -1.90
C GLY A 149 7.77 5.35 -1.18
N ALA A 150 7.53 4.15 -1.67
CA ALA A 150 8.18 2.94 -1.20
C ALA A 150 8.82 2.18 -2.35
N VAL A 151 10.02 1.69 -2.11
CA VAL A 151 10.75 0.80 -3.04
C VAL A 151 11.46 -0.29 -2.24
N ARG A 152 11.63 -1.45 -2.87
CA ARG A 152 12.51 -2.50 -2.38
C ARG A 152 13.82 -2.42 -3.15
N VAL A 153 14.94 -2.52 -2.45
CA VAL A 153 16.26 -2.54 -3.06
C VAL A 153 16.91 -3.88 -2.78
N GLY A 154 17.27 -4.60 -3.83
CA GLY A 154 18.08 -5.81 -3.79
C GLY A 154 19.50 -5.53 -4.28
N ARG A 155 20.44 -6.44 -3.99
CA ARG A 155 21.78 -6.43 -4.55
C ARG A 155 22.04 -7.75 -5.26
N ILE A 156 22.17 -7.69 -6.59
CA ILE A 156 22.37 -8.86 -7.46
C ILE A 156 23.69 -8.64 -8.20
N ASP A 157 24.60 -9.58 -8.15
CA ASP A 157 25.92 -9.54 -8.79
C ASP A 157 26.69 -8.22 -8.51
N GLY A 158 26.53 -7.71 -7.27
CA GLY A 158 27.19 -6.47 -6.84
C GLY A 158 26.47 -5.19 -7.24
N GLN A 159 25.42 -5.23 -8.07
CA GLN A 159 24.64 -4.08 -8.52
C GLN A 159 23.35 -3.93 -7.73
N PHE A 160 22.92 -2.69 -7.48
CA PHE A 160 21.64 -2.42 -6.85
C PHE A 160 20.51 -2.51 -7.88
N VAL A 161 19.46 -3.27 -7.52
CA VAL A 161 18.24 -3.44 -8.32
C VAL A 161 17.05 -2.93 -7.51
N ILE A 162 16.21 -2.09 -8.15
CA ILE A 162 15.00 -1.56 -7.53
C ILE A 162 13.84 -2.49 -7.88
N ASN A 163 13.03 -2.83 -6.87
CA ASN A 163 11.88 -3.73 -6.97
C ASN A 163 12.23 -5.05 -7.68
N PRO A 164 13.24 -5.80 -7.18
CA PRO A 164 13.58 -7.09 -7.76
C PRO A 164 12.40 -8.05 -7.65
N THR A 165 12.21 -8.87 -8.68
CA THR A 165 11.20 -9.94 -8.67
C THR A 165 11.58 -11.03 -7.64
N ASN A 166 10.62 -11.90 -7.28
CA ASN A 166 10.90 -12.99 -6.34
C ASN A 166 12.01 -13.92 -6.86
N SER A 167 11.97 -14.27 -8.16
CA SER A 167 13.03 -15.06 -8.79
C SER A 167 14.40 -14.39 -8.71
N GLN A 168 14.48 -13.06 -8.85
CA GLN A 168 15.71 -12.31 -8.69
C GLN A 168 16.17 -12.25 -7.24
N ARG A 169 15.25 -12.21 -6.28
CA ARG A 169 15.56 -12.16 -4.84
C ARG A 169 16.21 -13.43 -4.31
N GLU A 170 15.91 -14.60 -4.88
CA GLU A 170 16.56 -15.86 -4.51
C GLU A 170 18.10 -15.79 -4.72
N HIS A 171 18.54 -14.96 -5.66
CA HIS A 171 19.97 -14.74 -5.96
C HIS A 171 20.55 -13.51 -5.25
N SER A 172 19.74 -12.79 -4.46
CA SER A 172 20.18 -11.58 -3.75
C SER A 172 20.47 -11.87 -2.28
N PRO A 173 21.73 -11.70 -1.81
CA PRO A 173 22.07 -11.89 -0.40
C PRO A 173 21.46 -10.80 0.50
N VAL A 174 20.95 -9.71 -0.06
CA VAL A 174 20.43 -8.55 0.68
C VAL A 174 19.19 -7.99 -0.01
N SER A 175 18.13 -7.78 0.75
CA SER A 175 16.92 -7.08 0.30
C SER A 175 16.46 -6.10 1.38
N TYR A 176 16.35 -4.81 1.03
CA TYR A 176 15.86 -3.76 1.92
C TYR A 176 14.61 -3.12 1.35
N THR A 177 13.62 -2.86 2.21
CA THR A 177 12.49 -1.98 1.89
C THR A 177 12.81 -0.58 2.36
N HIS A 178 12.82 0.40 1.43
CA HIS A 178 13.06 1.80 1.72
C HIS A 178 11.77 2.59 1.54
N LEU A 179 11.44 3.40 2.56
CA LEU A 179 10.26 4.25 2.61
C LEU A 179 10.74 5.70 2.73
N ARG A 180 10.29 6.57 1.85
CA ARG A 180 10.62 7.99 1.90
C ARG A 180 9.39 8.85 1.65
N ALA A 181 9.11 9.78 2.57
CA ALA A 181 8.26 10.93 2.29
C ALA A 181 9.05 11.96 1.47
N HIS A 182 8.38 12.72 0.64
CA HIS A 182 9.00 13.83 -0.07
C HIS A 182 9.34 14.92 0.97
N GLU A 183 10.63 15.16 1.20
CA GLU A 183 11.08 16.21 2.12
C GLU A 183 11.03 17.55 1.40
N THR A 184 10.23 18.47 1.93
CA THR A 184 10.29 19.88 1.52
C THR A 184 11.53 20.55 2.11
N LYS A 185 12.07 21.60 1.43
CA LYS A 185 13.22 22.37 1.90
C LYS A 185 13.06 23.00 3.31
N ALA A 186 11.88 22.90 3.90
CA ALA A 186 11.61 23.42 5.26
C ALA A 186 12.06 22.49 6.39
N ASN A 187 12.52 21.28 6.07
CA ASN A 187 12.96 20.26 7.06
C ASN A 187 14.47 19.97 6.99
N LEU A 188 15.25 20.82 6.30
CA LEU A 188 16.73 20.80 6.27
C LEU A 188 17.31 21.79 7.26
#